data_a5a4cbeeb39045181520c037597f365a
#
_entry.id   a5a4cbeeb39045181520c037597f365a
#
_cell.length_a   1.000
_cell.length_b   1.000
_cell.length_c   1.000
_cell.angle_alpha   90.00
_cell.angle_beta   90.00
_cell.angle_gamma   90.00
#
_symmetry.space_group_name_H-M   'P 1'
#
loop_
_entity.id
_entity.type
_entity.pdbx_description
1 polymer ?
#
loop_
_entity_poly.entity_id
_entity_poly.type
_entity_poly.pdbx_seq_one_letter_code
_entity_poly.pdbx_strand_id
1 'polypeptide(L)'
;MPRLKRSEAERRGAETAGPDFLEALARGLRVVQAFDREHRQLSLSDVARRVELPRASVRRTLHTLVHLGFAATDGRMFRLTPRVLNLAGAYLMSNAISDILQPAVERLTAEVGEACSAAVLDGDDVIMIAHASPNRVISVNAQIGLRLPAVSSSLGRVLLAALDDRQLDRLLGRIKPAKLTSATVTDRAELRRAIRKARDDGYALVDQEVEAGFRSIAVPLRRLDGSVIASLNIGAHSNRGGADAMRSLLLPKLRALAAELQNQMI
;
A
#
# COMPACT_ATOMS: atom_id res chain seq x y z
N MET A 1 6.36 -19.59 -36.27
CA MET A 1 6.48 -19.88 -34.83
C MET A 1 5.07 -19.90 -34.24
N PRO A 2 4.63 -20.95 -33.52
CA PRO A 2 3.29 -20.97 -32.93
C PRO A 2 3.16 -19.87 -31.88
N ARG A 3 2.11 -19.05 -32.00
CA ARG A 3 1.74 -18.06 -30.98
C ARG A 3 1.39 -18.80 -29.67
N LEU A 4 2.18 -18.59 -28.61
CA LEU A 4 1.86 -19.07 -27.27
C LEU A 4 0.47 -18.56 -26.86
N LYS A 5 -0.38 -19.47 -26.38
CA LYS A 5 -1.72 -19.11 -25.87
C LYS A 5 -1.58 -18.16 -24.66
N ARG A 6 -2.34 -17.08 -24.67
CA ARG A 6 -2.43 -16.13 -23.55
C ARG A 6 -3.06 -16.80 -22.35
N SER A 7 -2.61 -16.47 -21.13
CA SER A 7 -3.32 -16.86 -19.90
C SER A 7 -4.68 -16.17 -19.83
N GLU A 8 -5.62 -16.74 -19.07
CA GLU A 8 -6.97 -16.18 -18.93
C GLU A 8 -6.96 -14.75 -18.29
N ALA A 9 -6.05 -14.51 -17.34
CA ALA A 9 -5.83 -13.20 -16.73
C ALA A 9 -5.30 -12.17 -17.74
N GLU A 10 -4.41 -12.59 -18.64
CA GLU A 10 -3.90 -11.74 -19.73
C GLU A 10 -4.98 -11.37 -20.76
N ARG A 11 -5.92 -12.28 -21.04
CA ARG A 11 -7.02 -12.00 -21.96
C ARG A 11 -7.97 -10.96 -21.35
N ARG A 12 -8.36 -11.14 -20.09
CA ARG A 12 -9.25 -10.18 -19.39
C ARG A 12 -8.63 -8.80 -19.27
N GLY A 13 -7.32 -8.71 -18.95
CA GLY A 13 -6.61 -7.43 -18.87
C GLY A 13 -6.49 -6.72 -20.23
N ALA A 14 -6.23 -7.45 -21.30
CA ALA A 14 -6.10 -6.88 -22.64
C ALA A 14 -7.46 -6.52 -23.27
N GLU A 15 -8.53 -7.29 -22.99
CA GLU A 15 -9.88 -7.02 -23.49
C GLU A 15 -10.48 -5.75 -22.90
N THR A 16 -10.11 -5.39 -21.65
CA THR A 16 -10.60 -4.18 -20.97
C THR A 16 -9.76 -2.93 -21.24
N ALA A 17 -8.52 -3.08 -21.71
CA ALA A 17 -7.56 -1.96 -21.82
C ALA A 17 -7.46 -1.32 -23.22
N GLY A 18 -8.12 -1.91 -24.23
CA GLY A 18 -8.15 -1.36 -25.61
C GLY A 18 -6.84 -1.56 -26.41
N PRO A 19 -6.79 -1.02 -27.64
CA PRO A 19 -5.70 -1.26 -28.59
C PRO A 19 -4.34 -0.69 -28.18
N ASP A 20 -4.32 0.34 -27.34
CA ASP A 20 -3.11 1.03 -26.91
C ASP A 20 -2.38 0.31 -25.73
N PHE A 21 -2.91 -0.82 -25.27
CA PHE A 21 -2.33 -1.59 -24.18
C PHE A 21 -1.07 -2.34 -24.60
N LEU A 22 0.08 -1.93 -24.06
CA LEU A 22 1.37 -2.58 -24.26
C LEU A 22 1.54 -3.78 -23.32
N GLU A 23 1.11 -4.95 -23.76
CA GLU A 23 1.19 -6.20 -22.98
C GLU A 23 2.63 -6.53 -22.53
N ALA A 24 3.65 -6.19 -23.36
CA ALA A 24 5.05 -6.41 -23.01
C ALA A 24 5.47 -5.59 -21.78
N LEU A 25 5.01 -4.34 -21.67
CA LEU A 25 5.26 -3.47 -20.52
C LEU A 25 4.57 -4.00 -19.26
N ALA A 26 3.30 -4.38 -19.39
CA ALA A 26 2.53 -4.96 -18.29
C ALA A 26 3.19 -6.23 -17.72
N ARG A 27 3.71 -7.11 -18.59
CA ARG A 27 4.49 -8.29 -18.19
C ARG A 27 5.81 -7.90 -17.51
N GLY A 28 6.48 -6.87 -18.01
CA GLY A 28 7.71 -6.35 -17.42
C GLY A 28 7.52 -5.93 -15.97
N LEU A 29 6.51 -5.12 -15.72
CA LEU A 29 6.17 -4.65 -14.38
C LEU A 29 5.80 -5.81 -13.43
N ARG A 30 5.00 -6.79 -13.90
CA ARG A 30 4.70 -8.00 -13.10
C ARG A 30 5.94 -8.82 -12.74
N VAL A 31 6.90 -8.95 -13.66
CA VAL A 31 8.15 -9.66 -13.39
C VAL A 31 8.98 -8.94 -12.33
N VAL A 32 9.04 -7.60 -12.35
CA VAL A 32 9.71 -6.83 -11.28
C VAL A 32 9.02 -7.05 -9.93
N GLN A 33 7.71 -7.06 -9.89
CA GLN A 33 6.90 -7.27 -8.67
C GLN A 33 6.95 -8.71 -8.15
N ALA A 34 7.50 -9.67 -8.88
CA ALA A 34 7.70 -11.04 -8.42
C ALA A 34 8.74 -11.18 -7.30
N PHE A 35 9.63 -10.20 -7.17
CA PHE A 35 10.67 -10.17 -6.16
C PHE A 35 10.18 -9.45 -4.92
N ASP A 36 10.40 -10.06 -3.76
CA ASP A 36 10.04 -9.53 -2.44
C ASP A 36 11.09 -9.90 -1.38
N ARG A 37 10.80 -9.62 -0.11
CA ARG A 37 11.69 -9.91 1.01
C ARG A 37 12.02 -11.39 1.16
N GLU A 38 11.06 -12.26 0.90
CA GLU A 38 11.21 -13.72 1.00
C GLU A 38 11.84 -14.30 -0.27
N HIS A 39 11.69 -13.61 -1.38
CA HIS A 39 12.09 -14.03 -2.73
C HIS A 39 13.06 -13.02 -3.37
N ARG A 40 14.19 -12.80 -2.70
CA ARG A 40 15.21 -11.84 -3.16
C ARG A 40 15.94 -12.32 -4.41
N GLN A 41 16.00 -13.64 -4.61
CA GLN A 41 16.58 -14.29 -5.78
C GLN A 41 15.62 -15.38 -6.27
N LEU A 42 15.35 -15.42 -7.55
CA LEU A 42 14.42 -16.37 -8.16
C LEU A 42 15.03 -16.95 -9.43
N SER A 43 14.78 -18.25 -9.67
CA SER A 43 15.05 -18.84 -10.98
C SER A 43 14.01 -18.38 -12.01
N LEU A 44 14.34 -18.54 -13.31
CA LEU A 44 13.37 -18.31 -14.40
C LEU A 44 12.02 -19.04 -14.16
N SER A 45 12.09 -20.26 -13.66
CA SER A 45 10.91 -21.09 -13.42
C SER A 45 10.05 -20.57 -12.26
N ASP A 46 10.73 -20.08 -11.20
CA ASP A 46 10.02 -19.54 -10.04
C ASP A 46 9.33 -18.23 -10.37
N VAL A 47 10.01 -17.33 -11.11
CA VAL A 47 9.37 -16.11 -11.62
C VAL A 47 8.16 -16.47 -12.48
N ALA A 48 8.31 -17.40 -13.45
CA ALA A 48 7.22 -17.78 -14.34
C ALA A 48 6.00 -18.30 -13.58
N ARG A 49 6.20 -19.10 -12.53
CA ARG A 49 5.15 -19.64 -11.67
C ARG A 49 4.45 -18.54 -10.87
N ARG A 50 5.23 -17.61 -10.27
CA ARG A 50 4.69 -16.51 -9.44
C ARG A 50 3.84 -15.53 -10.24
N VAL A 51 4.27 -15.20 -11.46
CA VAL A 51 3.58 -14.21 -12.30
C VAL A 51 2.58 -14.86 -13.27
N GLU A 52 2.44 -16.18 -13.23
CA GLU A 52 1.56 -16.97 -14.10
C GLU A 52 1.77 -16.67 -15.60
N LEU A 53 3.04 -16.52 -16.00
CA LEU A 53 3.42 -16.22 -17.37
C LEU A 53 4.20 -17.39 -18.01
N PRO A 54 4.09 -17.58 -19.34
CA PRO A 54 4.91 -18.56 -20.05
C PRO A 54 6.41 -18.28 -19.85
N ARG A 55 7.22 -19.35 -19.60
CA ARG A 55 8.67 -19.25 -19.39
C ARG A 55 9.38 -18.46 -20.49
N ALA A 56 8.96 -18.60 -21.74
CA ALA A 56 9.53 -17.86 -22.87
C ALA A 56 9.32 -16.35 -22.73
N SER A 57 8.15 -15.90 -22.27
CA SER A 57 7.86 -14.48 -22.01
C SER A 57 8.70 -13.96 -20.85
N VAL A 58 8.76 -14.69 -19.74
CA VAL A 58 9.56 -14.32 -18.56
C VAL A 58 11.04 -14.26 -18.91
N ARG A 59 11.57 -15.22 -19.69
CA ARG A 59 12.96 -15.21 -20.15
C ARG A 59 13.29 -13.93 -20.93
N ARG A 60 12.43 -13.53 -21.87
CA ARG A 60 12.63 -12.29 -22.65
C ARG A 60 12.60 -11.06 -21.77
N THR A 61 11.64 -11.01 -20.84
CA THR A 61 11.50 -9.91 -19.88
C THR A 61 12.73 -9.80 -18.97
N LEU A 62 13.15 -10.90 -18.34
CA LEU A 62 14.34 -10.93 -17.48
C LEU A 62 15.61 -10.54 -18.25
N HIS A 63 15.77 -11.05 -19.48
CA HIS A 63 16.91 -10.64 -20.34
C HIS A 63 16.90 -9.14 -20.61
N THR A 64 15.74 -8.55 -20.91
CA THR A 64 15.60 -7.09 -21.09
C THR A 64 15.93 -6.34 -19.80
N LEU A 65 15.43 -6.79 -18.64
CA LEU A 65 15.72 -6.15 -17.35
C LEU A 65 17.22 -6.22 -17.00
N VAL A 66 17.89 -7.34 -17.31
CA VAL A 66 19.34 -7.48 -17.12
C VAL A 66 20.10 -6.53 -18.06
N HIS A 67 19.71 -6.49 -19.34
CA HIS A 67 20.34 -5.59 -20.31
C HIS A 67 20.19 -4.10 -19.93
N LEU A 68 19.02 -3.73 -19.40
CA LEU A 68 18.74 -2.38 -18.89
C LEU A 68 19.35 -2.12 -17.51
N GLY A 69 19.92 -3.13 -16.86
CA GLY A 69 20.54 -3.02 -15.53
C GLY A 69 19.56 -2.99 -14.36
N PHE A 70 18.26 -3.25 -14.56
CA PHE A 70 17.25 -3.36 -13.47
C PHE A 70 17.30 -4.71 -12.76
N ALA A 71 17.85 -5.75 -13.41
CA ALA A 71 18.09 -7.05 -12.81
C ALA A 71 19.55 -7.46 -13.04
N ALA A 72 20.04 -8.38 -12.22
CA ALA A 72 21.32 -9.06 -12.39
C ALA A 72 21.10 -10.58 -12.33
N THR A 73 22.00 -11.35 -12.96
CA THR A 73 21.95 -12.81 -12.95
C THR A 73 23.36 -13.39 -12.83
N ASP A 74 23.44 -14.56 -12.21
CA ASP A 74 24.63 -15.43 -12.22
C ASP A 74 24.53 -16.56 -13.28
N GLY A 75 23.56 -16.45 -14.20
CA GLY A 75 23.25 -17.45 -15.22
C GLY A 75 22.12 -18.42 -14.79
N ARG A 76 21.84 -18.57 -13.51
CA ARG A 76 20.80 -19.47 -12.96
C ARG A 76 19.73 -18.70 -12.19
N MET A 77 20.13 -17.78 -11.34
CA MET A 77 19.27 -16.98 -10.49
C MET A 77 19.24 -15.53 -10.96
N PHE A 78 18.12 -14.86 -10.73
CA PHE A 78 17.92 -13.44 -11.03
C PHE A 78 17.62 -12.71 -9.72
N ARG A 79 18.09 -11.46 -9.62
CA ARG A 79 17.78 -10.53 -8.52
C ARG A 79 17.59 -9.12 -9.07
N LEU A 80 16.82 -8.31 -8.39
CA LEU A 80 16.72 -6.88 -8.72
C LEU A 80 18.02 -6.15 -8.33
N THR A 81 18.31 -5.08 -9.04
CA THR A 81 19.41 -4.17 -8.72
C THR A 81 18.87 -2.89 -8.06
N PRO A 82 19.73 -2.08 -7.41
CA PRO A 82 19.33 -0.79 -6.89
C PRO A 82 18.74 0.16 -7.94
N ARG A 83 18.97 -0.08 -9.23
CA ARG A 83 18.41 0.74 -10.31
C ARG A 83 16.88 0.79 -10.34
N VAL A 84 16.21 -0.23 -9.76
CA VAL A 84 14.75 -0.22 -9.59
C VAL A 84 14.28 0.94 -8.72
N LEU A 85 15.11 1.42 -7.78
CA LEU A 85 14.79 2.57 -6.94
C LEU A 85 14.60 3.86 -7.75
N ASN A 86 15.16 3.96 -8.97
CA ASN A 86 14.93 5.12 -9.84
C ASN A 86 13.45 5.24 -10.25
N LEU A 87 12.72 4.12 -10.35
CA LEU A 87 11.28 4.14 -10.63
C LEU A 87 10.48 4.68 -9.43
N ALA A 88 10.85 4.25 -8.23
CA ALA A 88 10.26 4.77 -6.99
C ALA A 88 10.67 6.25 -6.78
N GLY A 89 11.94 6.57 -7.03
CA GLY A 89 12.46 7.94 -6.98
C GLY A 89 11.72 8.89 -7.92
N ALA A 90 11.40 8.46 -9.14
CA ALA A 90 10.61 9.27 -10.07
C ALA A 90 9.23 9.65 -9.49
N TYR A 91 8.55 8.71 -8.82
CA TYR A 91 7.30 9.01 -8.12
C TYR A 91 7.51 10.00 -6.97
N LEU A 92 8.48 9.72 -6.09
CA LEU A 92 8.74 10.55 -4.91
C LEU A 92 9.13 11.98 -5.31
N MET A 93 10.02 12.13 -6.31
CA MET A 93 10.49 13.44 -6.78
C MET A 93 9.45 14.22 -7.61
N SER A 94 8.52 13.53 -8.25
CA SER A 94 7.42 14.16 -9.01
C SER A 94 6.22 14.50 -8.12
N ASN A 95 6.21 14.04 -6.87
CA ASN A 95 5.07 14.20 -5.97
C ASN A 95 5.51 14.99 -4.73
N ALA A 96 5.28 16.31 -4.76
CA ALA A 96 5.62 17.22 -3.65
C ALA A 96 5.02 16.79 -2.30
N ILE A 97 3.94 15.99 -2.31
CA ILE A 97 3.30 15.46 -1.09
C ILE A 97 4.29 14.60 -0.29
N SER A 98 5.10 13.76 -0.95
CA SER A 98 6.05 12.88 -0.26
C SER A 98 7.15 13.67 0.47
N ASP A 99 7.61 14.78 -0.11
CA ASP A 99 8.64 15.65 0.48
C ASP A 99 8.12 16.36 1.74
N ILE A 100 6.83 16.68 1.78
CA ILE A 100 6.17 17.31 2.92
C ILE A 100 5.86 16.27 4.00
N LEU A 101 5.40 15.08 3.61
CA LEU A 101 4.91 14.09 4.56
C LEU A 101 6.03 13.38 5.32
N GLN A 102 7.17 13.09 4.70
CA GLN A 102 8.23 12.33 5.37
C GLN A 102 8.80 13.07 6.60
N PRO A 103 9.20 14.36 6.53
CA PRO A 103 9.63 15.09 7.71
C PRO A 103 8.54 15.23 8.79
N ALA A 104 7.29 15.35 8.36
CA ALA A 104 6.15 15.48 9.27
C ALA A 104 5.92 14.21 10.10
N VAL A 105 5.94 13.02 9.46
CA VAL A 105 5.78 11.74 10.17
C VAL A 105 6.99 11.44 11.05
N GLU A 106 8.21 11.88 10.67
CA GLU A 106 9.41 11.74 11.50
C GLU A 106 9.30 12.59 12.80
N ARG A 107 8.84 13.85 12.68
CA ARG A 107 8.57 14.70 13.84
C ARG A 107 7.54 14.09 14.77
N LEU A 108 6.40 13.64 14.19
CA LEU A 108 5.34 13.02 14.98
C LEU A 108 5.84 11.75 15.69
N THR A 109 6.60 10.90 14.97
CA THR A 109 7.21 9.69 15.56
C THR A 109 8.12 10.01 16.73
N ALA A 110 8.96 11.05 16.63
CA ALA A 110 9.82 11.50 17.71
C ALA A 110 9.01 12.00 18.91
N GLU A 111 7.90 12.69 18.68
CA GLU A 111 7.02 13.22 19.72
C GLU A 111 6.24 12.13 20.45
N VAL A 112 5.63 11.17 19.70
CA VAL A 112 4.74 10.18 20.31
C VAL A 112 5.45 8.89 20.71
N GLY A 113 6.65 8.62 20.20
CA GLY A 113 7.41 7.40 20.45
C GLY A 113 6.80 6.13 19.82
N GLU A 114 5.92 6.29 18.81
CA GLU A 114 5.25 5.22 18.08
C GLU A 114 5.46 5.37 16.57
N ALA A 115 5.20 4.30 15.82
CA ALA A 115 5.33 4.34 14.37
C ALA A 115 4.25 5.23 13.74
N CYS A 116 4.66 6.13 12.83
CA CYS A 116 3.76 6.99 12.07
C CYS A 116 3.93 6.75 10.58
N SER A 117 2.85 6.85 9.83
CA SER A 117 2.89 6.66 8.38
C SER A 117 1.86 7.54 7.67
N ALA A 118 2.12 7.77 6.38
CA ALA A 118 1.14 8.32 5.47
C ALA A 118 0.93 7.36 4.29
N ALA A 119 -0.30 7.29 3.79
CA ALA A 119 -0.65 6.41 2.68
C ALA A 119 -1.67 7.04 1.74
N VAL A 120 -1.68 6.56 0.51
CA VAL A 120 -2.68 6.88 -0.52
C VAL A 120 -3.46 5.63 -0.92
N LEU A 121 -4.67 5.81 -1.45
CA LEU A 121 -5.49 4.71 -1.95
C LEU A 121 -5.02 4.32 -3.36
N ASP A 122 -4.83 3.02 -3.58
CA ASP A 122 -4.52 2.44 -4.88
C ASP A 122 -5.36 1.18 -5.11
N GLY A 123 -6.47 1.34 -5.80
CA GLY A 123 -7.45 0.27 -6.01
C GLY A 123 -8.10 -0.18 -4.71
N ASP A 124 -7.85 -1.42 -4.33
CA ASP A 124 -8.42 -2.06 -3.13
C ASP A 124 -7.45 -2.00 -1.92
N ASP A 125 -6.25 -1.47 -2.14
CA ASP A 125 -5.18 -1.36 -1.15
C ASP A 125 -4.85 0.11 -0.86
N VAL A 126 -4.10 0.32 0.20
CA VAL A 126 -3.33 1.54 0.43
C VAL A 126 -1.85 1.29 0.21
N ILE A 127 -1.14 2.29 -0.30
CA ILE A 127 0.32 2.28 -0.44
C ILE A 127 0.90 3.30 0.52
N MET A 128 1.84 2.88 1.36
CA MET A 128 2.60 3.79 2.21
C MET A 128 3.54 4.66 1.37
N ILE A 129 3.43 5.97 1.52
CA ILE A 129 4.27 6.97 0.83
C ILE A 129 5.21 7.73 1.76
N ALA A 130 4.97 7.67 3.07
CA ALA A 130 5.89 8.14 4.10
C ALA A 130 5.79 7.21 5.33
N HIS A 131 6.91 6.99 6.01
CA HIS A 131 6.97 6.14 7.20
C HIS A 131 8.14 6.51 8.09
N ALA A 132 7.89 6.55 9.39
CA ALA A 132 8.91 6.61 10.42
C ALA A 132 8.53 5.70 11.59
N SER A 133 9.53 5.06 12.20
CA SER A 133 9.34 4.24 13.39
C SER A 133 10.46 4.50 14.39
N PRO A 134 10.17 4.44 15.71
CA PRO A 134 11.22 4.53 16.70
C PRO A 134 12.19 3.35 16.54
N ASN A 135 13.47 3.54 16.86
CA ASN A 135 14.54 2.52 16.82
C ASN A 135 14.32 1.41 17.87
N ARG A 136 13.16 0.78 17.87
CA ARG A 136 12.81 -0.34 18.76
C ARG A 136 12.57 -1.58 17.93
N VAL A 137 13.11 -2.68 18.39
CA VAL A 137 13.24 -4.00 17.72
C VAL A 137 11.88 -4.70 17.42
N ILE A 138 10.74 -4.05 17.63
CA ILE A 138 9.43 -4.67 17.45
C ILE A 138 8.55 -3.76 16.61
N SER A 139 8.39 -4.07 15.35
CA SER A 139 7.27 -3.54 14.57
C SER A 139 7.04 -4.33 13.30
N VAL A 140 5.81 -4.31 12.88
CA VAL A 140 5.38 -4.49 11.50
C VAL A 140 6.50 -3.95 10.60
N ASN A 141 7.00 -4.76 9.66
CA ASN A 141 8.04 -4.32 8.71
C ASN A 141 7.49 -3.25 7.75
N ALA A 142 6.97 -2.17 8.33
CA ALA A 142 6.42 -1.06 7.59
C ALA A 142 7.56 -0.29 6.91
N GLN A 143 7.36 0.00 5.65
CA GLN A 143 8.29 0.75 4.80
C GLN A 143 7.52 1.46 3.69
N ILE A 144 8.11 2.48 3.10
CA ILE A 144 7.56 3.13 1.90
C ILE A 144 7.36 2.07 0.81
N GLY A 145 6.19 2.10 0.16
CA GLY A 145 5.77 1.12 -0.84
C GLY A 145 5.05 -0.10 -0.27
N LEU A 146 4.96 -0.26 1.07
CA LEU A 146 4.15 -1.33 1.65
C LEU A 146 2.68 -1.15 1.26
N ARG A 147 2.06 -2.25 0.84
CA ARG A 147 0.64 -2.32 0.52
C ARG A 147 -0.12 -3.02 1.64
N LEU A 148 -1.26 -2.45 2.01
CA LEU A 148 -2.17 -3.05 2.98
C LEU A 148 -3.60 -3.03 2.44
N PRO A 149 -4.43 -4.04 2.71
CA PRO A 149 -5.84 -4.02 2.33
C PRO A 149 -6.55 -2.79 2.92
N ALA A 150 -7.16 -1.96 2.07
CA ALA A 150 -7.78 -0.72 2.52
C ALA A 150 -8.90 -0.95 3.55
N VAL A 151 -9.67 -2.02 3.40
CA VAL A 151 -10.80 -2.34 4.30
C VAL A 151 -10.37 -2.78 5.70
N SER A 152 -9.16 -3.33 5.85
CA SER A 152 -8.67 -3.87 7.13
C SER A 152 -7.70 -2.94 7.85
N SER A 153 -7.24 -1.86 7.22
CA SER A 153 -6.31 -0.90 7.81
C SER A 153 -6.99 0.41 8.20
N SER A 154 -6.49 1.07 9.25
CA SER A 154 -6.99 2.40 9.65
C SER A 154 -6.77 3.44 8.56
N LEU A 155 -5.59 3.43 7.92
CA LEU A 155 -5.25 4.27 6.77
C LEU A 155 -6.28 4.12 5.66
N GLY A 156 -6.61 2.88 5.31
CA GLY A 156 -7.55 2.60 4.24
C GLY A 156 -8.99 2.96 4.58
N ARG A 157 -9.46 2.65 5.79
CA ARG A 157 -10.83 3.00 6.19
C ARG A 157 -11.10 4.49 6.12
N VAL A 158 -10.13 5.32 6.47
CA VAL A 158 -10.24 6.78 6.36
C VAL A 158 -10.31 7.24 4.92
N LEU A 159 -9.52 6.64 4.03
CA LEU A 159 -9.55 6.95 2.60
C LEU A 159 -10.85 6.46 1.94
N LEU A 160 -11.30 5.26 2.30
CA LEU A 160 -12.59 4.72 1.84
C LEU A 160 -13.78 5.53 2.36
N ALA A 161 -13.67 6.13 3.54
CA ALA A 161 -14.67 7.03 4.12
C ALA A 161 -14.86 8.32 3.29
N ALA A 162 -13.88 8.70 2.47
CA ALA A 162 -13.96 9.85 1.58
C ALA A 162 -14.66 9.55 0.23
N LEU A 163 -14.83 8.28 -0.11
CA LEU A 163 -15.56 7.87 -1.32
C LEU A 163 -17.06 8.14 -1.16
N ASP A 164 -17.74 8.43 -2.26
CA ASP A 164 -19.21 8.43 -2.24
C ASP A 164 -19.77 7.01 -2.00
N ASP A 165 -21.05 6.91 -1.60
CA ASP A 165 -21.66 5.63 -1.27
C ASP A 165 -21.70 4.66 -2.46
N ARG A 166 -21.84 5.15 -3.70
CA ARG A 166 -21.84 4.33 -4.93
C ARG A 166 -20.44 3.76 -5.20
N GLN A 167 -19.40 4.56 -5.02
CA GLN A 167 -18.01 4.13 -5.15
C GLN A 167 -17.65 3.11 -4.09
N LEU A 168 -18.03 3.36 -2.84
CA LEU A 168 -17.82 2.43 -1.72
C LEU A 168 -18.52 1.09 -1.96
N ASP A 169 -19.78 1.12 -2.40
CA ASP A 169 -20.55 -0.11 -2.67
C ASP A 169 -19.95 -0.92 -3.81
N ARG A 170 -19.52 -0.26 -4.88
CA ARG A 170 -18.81 -0.93 -5.99
C ARG A 170 -17.52 -1.59 -5.51
N LEU A 171 -16.73 -0.91 -4.67
CA LEU A 171 -15.51 -1.45 -4.11
C LEU A 171 -15.82 -2.66 -3.22
N LEU A 172 -16.71 -2.52 -2.25
CA LEU A 172 -17.09 -3.62 -1.34
C LEU A 172 -17.73 -4.81 -2.09
N GLY A 173 -18.42 -4.54 -3.21
CA GLY A 173 -19.02 -5.58 -4.06
C GLY A 173 -17.98 -6.48 -4.74
N ARG A 174 -16.83 -5.95 -5.14
CA ARG A 174 -15.79 -6.68 -5.91
C ARG A 174 -14.72 -7.32 -5.03
N ILE A 175 -14.42 -6.76 -3.86
CA ILE A 175 -13.37 -7.29 -2.99
C ILE A 175 -13.78 -8.57 -2.29
N LYS A 176 -12.78 -9.40 -1.97
CA LYS A 176 -12.89 -10.57 -1.08
C LYS A 176 -11.95 -10.33 0.09
N PRO A 177 -12.44 -9.76 1.21
CA PRO A 177 -11.59 -9.47 2.36
C PRO A 177 -10.90 -10.74 2.87
N ALA A 178 -9.56 -10.70 2.97
CA ALA A 178 -8.80 -11.80 3.53
C ALA A 178 -8.88 -11.79 5.07
N LYS A 179 -9.04 -12.96 5.68
CA LYS A 179 -8.98 -13.13 7.13
C LYS A 179 -7.51 -13.17 7.55
N LEU A 180 -6.92 -12.03 7.88
CA LEU A 180 -5.51 -11.89 8.25
C LEU A 180 -5.25 -12.32 9.70
N THR A 181 -6.21 -12.04 10.60
CA THR A 181 -6.18 -12.41 12.02
C THR A 181 -7.56 -12.89 12.46
N SER A 182 -7.69 -13.35 13.68
CA SER A 182 -8.99 -13.66 14.28
C SER A 182 -9.90 -12.44 14.41
N ALA A 183 -9.32 -11.23 14.55
CA ALA A 183 -10.03 -9.97 14.68
C ALA A 183 -10.42 -9.33 13.35
N THR A 184 -9.86 -9.77 12.21
CA THR A 184 -10.15 -9.17 10.91
C THR A 184 -11.65 -9.22 10.58
N VAL A 185 -12.25 -8.08 10.33
CA VAL A 185 -13.63 -7.96 9.84
C VAL A 185 -13.66 -8.32 8.35
N THR A 186 -14.46 -9.31 7.99
CA THR A 186 -14.61 -9.77 6.60
C THR A 186 -16.04 -9.64 6.07
N ASP A 187 -17.01 -9.44 6.95
CA ASP A 187 -18.40 -9.20 6.56
C ASP A 187 -18.57 -7.82 5.93
N ARG A 188 -19.18 -7.79 4.73
CA ARG A 188 -19.31 -6.56 3.95
C ARG A 188 -20.19 -5.50 4.63
N ALA A 189 -21.22 -5.91 5.33
CA ALA A 189 -22.11 -4.99 6.02
C ALA A 189 -21.41 -4.37 7.24
N GLU A 190 -20.60 -5.16 7.95
CA GLU A 190 -19.76 -4.66 9.04
C GLU A 190 -18.67 -3.72 8.55
N LEU A 191 -17.98 -4.06 7.45
CA LEU A 191 -17.00 -3.18 6.82
C LEU A 191 -17.62 -1.84 6.41
N ARG A 192 -18.83 -1.89 5.79
CA ARG A 192 -19.56 -0.66 5.43
C ARG A 192 -19.89 0.18 6.63
N ARG A 193 -20.36 -0.43 7.73
CA ARG A 193 -20.63 0.28 8.99
C ARG A 193 -19.37 0.91 9.58
N ALA A 194 -18.27 0.17 9.61
CA ALA A 194 -16.99 0.67 10.11
C ALA A 194 -16.44 1.85 9.28
N ILE A 195 -16.58 1.81 7.95
CA ILE A 195 -16.14 2.90 7.06
C ILE A 195 -17.05 4.13 7.21
N ARG A 196 -18.37 3.94 7.29
CA ARG A 196 -19.31 5.06 7.57
C ARG A 196 -19.02 5.70 8.91
N LYS A 197 -18.81 4.88 9.94
CA LYS A 197 -18.41 5.39 11.26
C LYS A 197 -17.12 6.20 11.17
N ALA A 198 -16.12 5.77 10.39
CA ALA A 198 -14.90 6.53 10.19
C ALA A 198 -15.14 7.89 9.48
N ARG A 199 -16.15 7.96 8.59
CA ARG A 199 -16.59 9.22 7.97
C ARG A 199 -17.18 10.17 8.99
N ASP A 200 -18.07 9.67 9.83
CA ASP A 200 -18.82 10.47 10.83
C ASP A 200 -17.88 10.96 11.95
N ASP A 201 -17.00 10.08 12.44
CA ASP A 201 -16.04 10.37 13.52
C ASP A 201 -14.86 11.23 13.03
N GLY A 202 -14.57 11.22 11.72
CA GLY A 202 -13.38 11.86 11.14
C GLY A 202 -12.06 11.14 11.43
N TYR A 203 -12.10 9.88 11.88
CA TYR A 203 -10.96 9.02 12.10
C TYR A 203 -11.35 7.53 12.03
N ALA A 204 -10.38 6.65 11.83
CA ALA A 204 -10.57 5.20 11.96
C ALA A 204 -9.60 4.64 12.99
N LEU A 205 -10.09 3.78 13.88
CA LEU A 205 -9.28 2.95 14.77
C LEU A 205 -9.46 1.49 14.37
N VAL A 206 -8.36 0.80 14.14
CA VAL A 206 -8.32 -0.62 13.79
C VAL A 206 -7.50 -1.36 14.83
N ASP A 207 -8.09 -2.40 15.40
CA ASP A 207 -7.49 -3.17 16.49
C ASP A 207 -7.22 -4.59 16.06
N GLN A 208 -5.96 -4.90 15.83
CA GLN A 208 -5.43 -6.23 15.53
C GLN A 208 -6.03 -6.90 14.26
N GLU A 209 -6.60 -6.13 13.34
CA GLU A 209 -7.21 -6.71 12.13
C GLU A 209 -6.18 -7.04 11.04
N VAL A 210 -5.09 -6.27 10.93
CA VAL A 210 -4.01 -6.51 9.95
C VAL A 210 -2.98 -7.49 10.52
N GLU A 211 -2.66 -7.34 11.79
CA GLU A 211 -1.67 -8.13 12.51
C GLU A 211 -2.06 -8.26 13.99
N ALA A 212 -1.95 -9.46 14.53
CA ALA A 212 -2.22 -9.69 15.95
C ALA A 212 -1.21 -8.91 16.82
N GLY A 213 -1.71 -8.25 17.86
CA GLY A 213 -0.88 -7.40 18.71
C GLY A 213 -0.61 -6.00 18.15
N PHE A 214 -1.11 -5.64 16.97
CA PHE A 214 -0.95 -4.30 16.39
C PHE A 214 -2.26 -3.53 16.33
N ARG A 215 -2.25 -2.29 16.79
CA ARG A 215 -3.39 -1.36 16.74
C ARG A 215 -2.98 -0.06 16.08
N SER A 216 -3.88 0.55 15.31
CA SER A 216 -3.61 1.82 14.64
C SER A 216 -4.81 2.74 14.62
N ILE A 217 -4.53 4.04 14.67
CA ILE A 217 -5.53 5.11 14.51
C ILE A 217 -5.10 6.01 13.36
N ALA A 218 -6.04 6.40 12.50
CA ALA A 218 -5.76 7.22 11.32
C ALA A 218 -6.75 8.36 11.16
N VAL A 219 -6.29 9.44 10.51
CA VAL A 219 -7.11 10.60 10.11
C VAL A 219 -6.90 10.90 8.62
N PRO A 220 -7.88 11.53 7.94
CA PRO A 220 -7.70 11.99 6.57
C PRO A 220 -6.76 13.19 6.53
N LEU A 221 -5.91 13.26 5.51
CA LEU A 221 -5.22 14.48 5.10
C LEU A 221 -5.99 15.09 3.94
N ARG A 222 -6.37 16.37 4.10
CA ARG A 222 -7.20 17.08 3.14
C ARG A 222 -6.44 18.24 2.50
N ARG A 223 -6.81 18.57 1.28
CA ARG A 223 -6.47 19.86 0.68
C ARG A 223 -7.35 20.97 1.26
N LEU A 224 -7.04 22.21 0.88
CA LEU A 224 -7.85 23.38 1.27
C LEU A 224 -9.28 23.33 0.70
N ASP A 225 -9.49 22.67 -0.45
CA ASP A 225 -10.82 22.43 -1.03
C ASP A 225 -11.63 21.35 -0.32
N GLY A 226 -11.05 20.72 0.72
CA GLY A 226 -11.67 19.64 1.50
C GLY A 226 -11.50 18.25 0.91
N SER A 227 -10.93 18.09 -0.29
CA SER A 227 -10.66 16.78 -0.89
C SER A 227 -9.63 15.99 -0.08
N VAL A 228 -9.90 14.70 0.14
CA VAL A 228 -8.97 13.79 0.84
C VAL A 228 -7.94 13.25 -0.16
N ILE A 229 -6.67 13.53 0.10
CA ILE A 229 -5.56 13.16 -0.80
C ILE A 229 -4.68 12.06 -0.23
N ALA A 230 -4.63 11.91 1.08
CA ALA A 230 -3.86 10.90 1.78
C ALA A 230 -4.50 10.61 3.13
N SER A 231 -3.94 9.67 3.86
CA SER A 231 -4.25 9.42 5.27
C SER A 231 -2.98 9.39 6.09
N LEU A 232 -3.08 9.81 7.36
CA LEU A 232 -2.01 9.76 8.35
C LEU A 232 -2.40 8.78 9.44
N ASN A 233 -1.47 7.99 9.96
CA ASN A 233 -1.74 7.12 11.11
C ASN A 233 -0.62 7.13 12.14
N ILE A 234 -1.01 6.69 13.35
CA ILE A 234 -0.11 6.24 14.39
C ILE A 234 -0.45 4.77 14.65
N GLY A 235 0.58 3.92 14.62
CA GLY A 235 0.48 2.50 14.92
C GLY A 235 1.30 2.14 16.14
N ALA A 236 0.71 1.35 17.04
CA ALA A 236 1.34 0.92 18.28
C ALA A 236 1.07 -0.56 18.55
N HIS A 237 1.91 -1.19 19.35
CA HIS A 237 1.62 -2.52 19.86
C HIS A 237 0.48 -2.46 20.88
N SER A 238 -0.46 -3.42 20.84
CA SER A 238 -1.68 -3.42 21.66
C SER A 238 -1.43 -3.45 23.17
N ASN A 239 -0.24 -3.88 23.62
CA ASN A 239 0.16 -3.84 25.03
C ASN A 239 0.57 -2.44 25.53
N ARG A 240 0.72 -1.45 24.64
CA ARG A 240 1.13 -0.07 24.98
C ARG A 240 -0.04 0.88 25.26
N GLY A 241 -1.22 0.35 25.44
CA GLY A 241 -2.42 1.10 25.76
C GLY A 241 -3.64 0.59 25.01
N GLY A 242 -4.82 0.82 25.60
CA GLY A 242 -6.10 0.46 25.04
C GLY A 242 -6.51 1.39 23.89
N ALA A 243 -7.61 1.05 23.21
CA ALA A 243 -8.22 1.88 22.19
C ALA A 243 -8.53 3.30 22.69
N ASP A 244 -8.92 3.43 23.97
CA ASP A 244 -9.23 4.73 24.57
C ASP A 244 -7.98 5.59 24.79
N ALA A 245 -6.85 4.98 25.14
CA ALA A 245 -5.59 5.69 25.21
C ALA A 245 -5.16 6.24 23.82
N MET A 246 -5.37 5.48 22.75
CA MET A 246 -5.12 5.99 21.40
C MET A 246 -6.02 7.18 21.05
N ARG A 247 -7.30 7.13 21.42
CA ARG A 247 -8.24 8.24 21.17
C ARG A 247 -7.90 9.48 22.00
N SER A 248 -7.56 9.31 23.27
CA SER A 248 -7.33 10.44 24.17
C SER A 248 -5.94 11.07 24.01
N LEU A 249 -4.89 10.29 23.76
CA LEU A 249 -3.50 10.76 23.75
C LEU A 249 -2.95 10.98 22.34
N LEU A 250 -3.26 10.09 21.39
CA LEU A 250 -2.63 10.08 20.07
C LEU A 250 -3.48 10.77 18.99
N LEU A 251 -4.81 10.62 19.02
CA LEU A 251 -5.69 11.25 18.04
C LEU A 251 -5.59 12.77 17.99
N PRO A 252 -5.52 13.51 19.14
CA PRO A 252 -5.36 14.96 19.10
C PRO A 252 -4.08 15.40 18.39
N LYS A 253 -2.96 14.71 18.63
CA LYS A 253 -1.67 14.99 17.98
C LYS A 253 -1.71 14.73 16.48
N LEU A 254 -2.34 13.61 16.09
CA LEU A 254 -2.50 13.24 14.70
C LEU A 254 -3.41 14.25 13.94
N ARG A 255 -4.48 14.72 14.57
CA ARG A 255 -5.35 15.78 14.04
C ARG A 255 -4.63 17.12 13.90
N ALA A 256 -3.80 17.49 14.90
CA ALA A 256 -3.02 18.72 14.85
C ALA A 256 -2.05 18.71 13.68
N LEU A 257 -1.34 17.59 13.47
CA LEU A 257 -0.46 17.43 12.31
C LEU A 257 -1.24 17.48 10.98
N ALA A 258 -2.39 16.82 10.88
CA ALA A 258 -3.21 16.87 9.67
C ALA A 258 -3.69 18.29 9.33
N ALA A 259 -4.05 19.08 10.34
CA ALA A 259 -4.45 20.49 10.17
C ALA A 259 -3.26 21.39 9.76
N GLU A 260 -2.07 21.17 10.34
CA GLU A 260 -0.84 21.86 9.95
C GLU A 260 -0.53 21.60 8.46
N LEU A 261 -0.56 20.33 8.07
CA LEU A 261 -0.21 19.91 6.72
C LEU A 261 -1.24 20.36 5.68
N GLN A 262 -2.51 20.50 6.04
CA GLN A 262 -3.56 20.97 5.12
C GLN A 262 -3.20 22.31 4.47
N ASN A 263 -2.58 23.22 5.23
CA ASN A 263 -2.15 24.53 4.73
C ASN A 263 -1.01 24.46 3.71
N GLN A 264 -0.32 23.32 3.62
CA GLN A 264 0.80 23.07 2.70
C GLN A 264 0.37 22.25 1.47
N MET A 265 -0.88 21.75 1.45
CA MET A 265 -1.44 20.92 0.37
C MET A 265 -2.27 21.77 -0.59
N ILE A 266 -1.59 22.35 -1.56
CA ILE A 266 -2.20 23.17 -2.62
C ILE A 266 -2.70 22.28 -3.77
#